data_993c5cb5ad3256f5fadae51d98e5227a
#
_entry.id   993c5cb5ad3256f5fadae51d98e5227a
#
_cell.length_a   1.000
_cell.length_b   1.000
_cell.length_c   1.000
_cell.angle_alpha   90.00
_cell.angle_beta   90.00
_cell.angle_gamma   90.00
#
_symmetry.space_group_name_H-M   'P 1'
#
loop_
_entity.id
_entity.type
_entity.pdbx_description
1 polymer ?
#
loop_
_entity_poly.entity_id
_entity_poly.type
_entity_poly.pdbx_seq_one_letter_code
_entity_poly.pdbx_strand_id
1 'polypeptide(L)' 'MYNILIKHNDSKTLWQLYGTTTSVASNTETFTPFETDNLENLKAEVIRLDAMYGHENIKVVKTIEYTVDVTISDDK' A
#
# COMPACT_ATOMS: atom_id res chain seq x y z
N MET A 1 -5.90 2.32 -9.09
CA MET A 1 -5.95 2.41 -7.63
C MET A 1 -4.58 2.78 -7.10
N TYR A 2 -4.54 3.62 -6.08
CA TYR A 2 -3.28 4.10 -5.53
C TYR A 2 -3.00 3.50 -4.19
N ASN A 3 -1.75 3.13 -3.97
CA ASN A 3 -1.28 2.64 -2.68
C ASN A 3 -0.16 3.55 -2.21
N ILE A 4 0.14 3.47 -0.94
CA ILE A 4 1.22 4.28 -0.35
C ILE A 4 2.23 3.33 0.27
N LEU A 5 3.49 3.60 -0.01
CA LEU A 5 4.59 2.89 0.64
C LEU A 5 5.25 3.85 1.61
N ILE A 6 5.58 3.34 2.78
CA ILE A 6 6.27 4.14 3.79
C ILE A 6 7.57 3.45 4.18
N LYS A 7 8.49 4.25 4.68
CA LYS A 7 9.77 3.75 5.16
C LYS A 7 10.03 4.39 6.51
N HIS A 8 10.36 3.58 7.48
CA HIS A 8 10.68 4.10 8.80
C HIS A 8 12.08 4.65 8.80
N ASN A 9 12.30 5.67 9.62
CA ASN A 9 13.57 6.37 9.64
C ASN A 9 14.75 5.48 9.97
N ASP A 10 14.56 4.51 10.82
CA ASP A 10 15.65 3.62 11.20
C ASP A 10 15.74 2.41 10.27
N SER A 11 14.88 2.31 9.28
CA SER A 11 14.97 1.23 8.31
C SER A 11 15.61 1.78 7.06
N LYS A 12 16.80 1.36 6.78
CA LYS A 12 17.57 1.99 5.71
C LYS A 12 17.12 1.61 4.32
N THR A 13 16.44 0.51 4.16
CA THR A 13 16.22 0.01 2.82
C THR A 13 14.85 -0.53 2.55
N LEU A 14 14.00 -0.72 3.55
CA LEU A 14 12.75 -1.43 3.32
C LEU A 14 11.57 -0.48 3.26
N TRP A 15 10.92 -0.49 2.12
CA TRP A 15 9.65 0.18 1.96
C TRP A 15 8.55 -0.80 2.34
N GLN A 16 7.56 -0.31 3.07
CA GLN A 16 6.45 -1.15 3.52
C GLN A 16 5.16 -0.59 3.00
N LEU A 17 4.25 -1.48 2.67
CA LEU A 17 2.93 -1.06 2.22
C LEU A 17 2.16 -0.48 3.41
N TYR A 18 1.68 0.74 3.26
CA TYR A 18 0.93 1.40 4.31
C TYR A 18 -0.49 0.85 4.37
N GLY A 19 -0.96 0.60 5.57
CA GLY A 19 -2.29 0.08 5.76
C GLY A 19 -2.63 0.00 7.23
N THR A 20 -3.70 -0.70 7.54
CA THR A 20 -4.21 -0.84 8.89
C THR A 20 -4.16 -2.31 9.30
N THR A 21 -3.68 -2.56 10.49
CA THR A 21 -3.68 -3.90 11.06
C THR A 21 -4.78 -3.98 12.09
N THR A 22 -5.64 -4.96 11.95
CA THR A 22 -6.73 -5.18 12.87
C THR A 22 -6.51 -6.51 13.59
N SER A 23 -6.59 -6.50 14.91
CA SER A 23 -6.48 -7.70 15.69
C SER A 23 -7.87 -8.21 16.05
N VAL A 24 -8.09 -9.47 15.82
CA VAL A 24 -9.35 -10.09 16.17
C VAL A 24 -9.14 -10.91 17.43
N ALA A 25 -10.24 -11.20 18.11
CA ALA A 25 -10.19 -11.80 19.43
C ALA A 25 -9.51 -13.16 19.49
N SER A 26 -9.28 -13.80 18.37
CA SER A 26 -8.67 -15.12 18.36
C SER A 26 -7.19 -15.07 17.99
N ASN A 27 -6.52 -14.00 18.31
CA ASN A 27 -5.09 -13.83 18.03
C ASN A 27 -4.77 -13.79 16.55
N THR A 28 -5.74 -13.50 15.73
CA THR A 28 -5.53 -13.38 14.31
C THR A 28 -5.41 -11.90 13.96
N GLU A 29 -4.38 -11.56 13.21
CA GLU A 29 -4.21 -10.20 12.75
C GLU A 29 -4.49 -10.13 11.26
N THR A 30 -5.23 -9.13 10.86
CA THR A 30 -5.54 -8.91 9.46
C THR A 30 -4.99 -7.56 9.04
N PHE A 31 -4.18 -7.54 8.01
CA PHE A 31 -3.65 -6.30 7.46
C PHE A 31 -4.47 -5.89 6.26
N THR A 32 -4.93 -4.65 6.26
CA THR A 32 -5.68 -4.09 5.14
C THR A 32 -4.87 -2.95 4.56
N PRO A 33 -4.37 -3.06 3.34
CA PRO A 33 -3.60 -1.97 2.76
C PRO A 33 -4.49 -0.79 2.43
N PHE A 34 -3.91 0.39 2.49
CA PHE A 34 -4.60 1.60 2.09
C PHE A 34 -4.66 1.63 0.57
N GLU A 35 -5.87 1.75 0.03
CA GLU A 35 -6.08 1.80 -1.41
C GLU A 35 -7.15 2.81 -1.70
N THR A 36 -6.97 3.62 -2.72
CA THR A 36 -8.00 4.56 -3.12
C THR A 36 -7.82 4.95 -4.58
N ASP A 37 -8.94 5.20 -5.24
CA ASP A 37 -8.92 5.77 -6.57
C ASP A 37 -9.21 7.27 -6.50
N ASN A 38 -9.55 7.77 -5.34
CA ASN A 38 -9.92 9.17 -5.16
C ASN A 38 -8.68 9.97 -4.82
N LEU A 39 -8.32 10.90 -5.70
CA LEU A 39 -7.11 11.69 -5.52
C LEU A 39 -7.17 12.59 -4.30
N GLU A 40 -8.34 13.05 -3.91
CA GLU A 40 -8.45 13.89 -2.73
C GLU A 40 -8.20 13.11 -1.45
N ASN A 41 -8.72 11.89 -1.40
CA ASN A 41 -8.42 11.02 -0.26
C ASN A 41 -6.94 10.68 -0.22
N LEU A 42 -6.34 10.45 -1.37
CA LEU A 42 -4.93 10.14 -1.45
C LEU A 42 -4.09 11.32 -0.94
N LYS A 43 -4.42 12.53 -1.38
CA LYS A 43 -3.70 13.72 -0.95
C LYS A 43 -3.81 13.95 0.55
N ALA A 44 -5.01 13.75 1.10
CA ALA A 44 -5.21 13.95 2.53
C ALA A 44 -4.37 12.97 3.32
N GLU A 45 -4.31 11.73 2.88
CA GLU A 45 -3.53 10.73 3.58
C GLU A 45 -2.04 11.00 3.45
N VAL A 46 -1.60 11.42 2.27
CA VAL A 46 -0.19 11.73 2.06
C VAL A 46 0.24 12.90 2.94
N ILE A 47 -0.59 13.93 3.05
CA ILE A 47 -0.27 15.08 3.89
C ILE A 47 -0.13 14.63 5.34
N ARG A 48 -1.04 13.78 5.81
CA ARG A 48 -0.99 13.30 7.18
C ARG A 48 0.27 12.47 7.42
N LEU A 49 0.60 11.59 6.49
CA LEU A 49 1.77 10.75 6.63
C LEU A 49 3.07 11.53 6.47
N ASP A 50 3.04 12.57 5.65
CA ASP A 50 4.20 13.42 5.46
C ASP A 50 4.59 14.08 6.77
N ALA A 51 3.61 14.49 7.56
CA ALA A 51 3.86 15.08 8.87
C ALA A 51 4.40 14.04 9.86
N MET A 52 4.04 12.78 9.69
CA MET A 52 4.46 11.74 10.61
C MET A 52 5.80 11.12 10.27
N TYR A 53 6.04 10.87 8.99
CA TYR A 53 7.22 10.11 8.58
C TYR A 53 8.26 10.92 7.83
N GLY A 54 7.87 12.07 7.29
CA GLY A 54 8.76 12.85 6.47
C GLY A 54 8.56 12.59 4.99
N HIS A 55 8.73 13.62 4.20
CA HIS A 55 8.41 13.57 2.77
C HIS A 55 9.22 12.52 2.03
N GLU A 56 10.46 12.33 2.41
CA GLU A 56 11.31 11.37 1.71
C GLU A 56 11.01 9.93 2.06
N ASN A 57 10.18 9.69 3.04
CA ASN A 57 9.86 8.35 3.48
C ASN A 57 8.48 7.88 3.02
N ILE A 58 7.91 8.59 2.07
CA ILE A 58 6.59 8.28 1.54
C ILE A 58 6.67 8.18 0.04
N LYS A 59 6.06 7.15 -0.51
CA LYS A 59 6.03 6.96 -1.94
C LYS A 59 4.64 6.51 -2.35
N VAL A 60 4.09 7.18 -3.36
CA VAL A 60 2.78 6.80 -3.89
C VAL A 60 3.00 5.95 -5.12
N VAL A 61 2.30 4.83 -5.18
CA VAL A 61 2.40 3.95 -6.34
C VAL A 61 1.01 3.72 -6.89
N LYS A 62 0.93 3.60 -8.19
CA LYS A 62 -0.33 3.31 -8.84
C LYS A 62 -0.34 1.84 -9.20
N THR A 63 -1.35 1.13 -8.70
CA THR A 63 -1.49 -0.28 -9.00
C THR A 63 -2.30 -0.42 -10.26
N ILE A 64 -1.73 -1.07 -11.23
CA ILE A 64 -2.43 -1.35 -12.48
C ILE A 64 -2.84 -2.81 -12.43
N GLU A 65 -4.13 -3.03 -12.51
CA GLU A 65 -4.64 -4.38 -12.55
C GLU A 65 -4.63 -4.85 -13.97
N TYR A 66 -3.92 -5.92 -14.21
CA TYR A 66 -3.97 -6.56 -15.49
C TYR A 66 -4.88 -7.76 -15.40
N THR A 67 -5.91 -7.78 -16.20
CA THR A 67 -6.64 -9.01 -16.36
C THR A 67 -5.94 -9.77 -17.47
N VAL A 68 -5.08 -10.65 -17.08
CA VAL A 68 -4.39 -11.47 -18.04
C VAL A 68 -5.24 -12.69 -18.26
N ASP A 69 -5.82 -12.79 -19.41
CA ASP A 69 -6.51 -13.97 -19.76
C ASP A 69 -5.46 -15.00 -20.16
N VAL A 70 -4.95 -15.68 -19.19
CA VAL A 70 -3.97 -16.70 -19.46
C VAL A 70 -4.69 -17.96 -19.84
N THR A 71 -4.91 -18.09 -21.08
CA THR A 71 -5.32 -19.37 -21.57
C THR A 71 -4.08 -20.18 -21.63
N ILE A 72 -3.86 -20.97 -20.64
CA ILE A 72 -2.77 -21.86 -20.67
C ILE A 72 -3.16 -22.95 -21.59
N SER A 73 -2.74 -22.79 -22.76
CA SER A 73 -2.90 -23.81 -23.68
C SER A 73 -1.82 -24.79 -23.40
N ASP A 74 -2.21 -25.87 -22.89
CA ASP A 74 -1.28 -26.84 -22.61
C ASP A 74 -0.72 -27.49 -23.74
N ASP A 75 -0.92 -27.10 -24.72
CA ASP A 75 -0.36 -27.68 -25.80
C ASP A 75 0.90 -27.67 -25.84
N LYS A 76 0.92 -27.72 -25.34
CA LYS A 76 1.85 -27.64 -25.18
C LYS A 76 2.16 -27.77 -25.32
#